data_73c452aae1ecae4deb806c8ae77a46e6
#
_entry.id   73c452aae1ecae4deb806c8ae77a46e6
#
_cell.length_a   1.000
_cell.length_b   1.000
_cell.length_c   1.000
_cell.angle_alpha   90.00
_cell.angle_beta   90.00
_cell.angle_gamma   90.00
#
_symmetry.space_group_name_H-M   'P 1'
#
loop_
_entity.id
_entity.type
_entity.pdbx_description
1 polymer ?
#
loop_
_entity_poly.entity_id
_entity_poly.type
_entity_poly.pdbx_seq_one_letter_code
_entity_poly.pdbx_strand_id
1 'polypeptide(L)'
;WGRFERLSMSPGAAVEAMRMNYEIDVRDILPSVRVPTLVIRNAGDHAFRADRYLADHIPGARYVELPGRDHFAWREEDGVTQEIQEFLTGERGAPEVERILVTILLTDIVGSTDRAAELGDHRWRELLNRHDALVERVLGRFRGRLVDKTGDGILATFDGPARAIRCATTITESVCEIGLEVRAGLHTGEVEIRGDRLAGIAVHIASRIS
;
A
#
# COMPACT_ATOMS: atom_id res chain seq x y z
N TRP A 1 19.53 12.45 6.68
CA TRP A 1 20.14 12.59 8.03
C TRP A 1 21.26 13.63 8.03
N GLY A 2 22.39 13.49 7.40
CA GLY A 2 23.55 14.35 7.53
C GLY A 2 23.32 15.86 7.34
N ARG A 3 22.28 16.29 6.60
CA ARG A 3 21.88 17.71 6.52
C ARG A 3 21.14 18.15 7.78
N PHE A 4 20.27 17.30 8.31
CA PHE A 4 19.54 17.56 9.57
C PHE A 4 20.50 17.67 10.75
N GLU A 5 21.44 16.74 10.88
CA GLU A 5 22.47 16.75 11.93
C GLU A 5 23.31 18.02 11.89
N ARG A 6 23.79 18.42 10.70
CA ARG A 6 24.57 19.67 10.53
C ARG A 6 23.79 20.95 10.85
N LEU A 7 22.45 20.93 10.71
CA LEU A 7 21.60 22.08 11.05
C LEU A 7 21.16 22.08 12.52
N SER A 8 21.20 20.92 13.18
CA SER A 8 20.69 20.76 14.54
C SER A 8 21.74 21.07 15.61
N MET A 9 23.02 20.84 15.34
CA MET A 9 24.08 21.05 16.33
C MET A 9 25.46 21.27 15.69
N SER A 10 26.34 21.92 16.42
CA SER A 10 27.76 22.06 16.04
C SER A 10 28.48 20.71 16.12
N PRO A 11 29.59 20.50 15.35
CA PRO A 11 30.38 19.29 15.47
C PRO A 11 30.87 18.97 16.89
N GLY A 12 31.25 19.98 17.66
CA GLY A 12 31.63 19.80 19.06
C GLY A 12 30.48 19.34 19.95
N ALA A 13 29.29 19.94 19.80
CA ALA A 13 28.09 19.51 20.50
C ALA A 13 27.66 18.09 20.13
N ALA A 14 27.85 17.69 18.88
CA ALA A 14 27.57 16.32 18.44
C ALA A 14 28.48 15.29 19.11
N VAL A 15 29.79 15.59 19.22
CA VAL A 15 30.75 14.73 19.93
C VAL A 15 30.40 14.59 21.38
N GLU A 16 30.08 15.71 22.06
CA GLU A 16 29.68 15.68 23.47
C GLU A 16 28.38 14.91 23.70
N ALA A 17 27.37 15.10 22.84
CA ALA A 17 26.13 14.33 22.91
C ALA A 17 26.36 12.84 22.72
N MET A 18 27.21 12.44 21.76
CA MET A 18 27.60 11.04 21.57
C MET A 18 28.33 10.48 22.79
N ARG A 19 29.31 11.23 23.35
CA ARG A 19 30.03 10.78 24.55
C ARG A 19 29.05 10.54 25.70
N MET A 20 28.16 11.50 25.97
CA MET A 20 27.13 11.37 26.99
C MET A 20 26.25 10.12 26.75
N ASN A 21 25.83 9.87 25.54
CA ASN A 21 25.02 8.69 25.20
C ASN A 21 25.75 7.36 25.43
N TYR A 22 27.07 7.31 25.18
CA TYR A 22 27.88 6.11 25.44
C TYR A 22 28.15 5.87 26.95
N GLU A 23 28.08 6.91 27.76
CA GLU A 23 28.28 6.82 29.24
C GLU A 23 26.98 6.48 29.98
N ILE A 24 25.81 6.58 29.31
CA ILE A 24 24.51 6.23 29.93
C ILE A 24 24.42 4.72 30.09
N ASP A 25 24.35 4.28 31.34
CA ASP A 25 24.03 2.90 31.68
C ASP A 25 22.78 2.84 32.58
N VAL A 26 21.70 2.31 32.07
CA VAL A 26 20.40 2.21 32.77
C VAL A 26 20.09 0.80 33.25
N ARG A 27 20.99 -0.14 33.09
CA ARG A 27 20.74 -1.57 33.37
C ARG A 27 20.32 -1.82 34.82
N ASP A 28 20.93 -1.13 35.76
CA ASP A 28 20.64 -1.29 37.20
C ASP A 28 19.25 -0.75 37.58
N ILE A 29 18.67 0.14 36.76
CA ILE A 29 17.37 0.74 37.02
C ILE A 29 16.23 -0.11 36.51
N LEU A 30 16.44 -0.90 35.43
CA LEU A 30 15.40 -1.67 34.76
C LEU A 30 14.57 -2.55 35.70
N PRO A 31 15.15 -3.28 36.66
CA PRO A 31 14.38 -4.09 37.60
C PRO A 31 13.49 -3.27 38.55
N SER A 32 13.70 -1.97 38.66
CA SER A 32 12.89 -1.07 39.51
C SER A 32 11.72 -0.40 38.77
N VAL A 33 11.62 -0.54 37.46
CA VAL A 33 10.48 -0.05 36.64
C VAL A 33 9.20 -0.78 37.05
N ARG A 34 8.16 -0.01 37.45
CA ARG A 34 6.87 -0.54 37.92
C ARG A 34 5.69 -0.15 37.03
N VAL A 35 5.93 0.68 36.05
CA VAL A 35 4.89 1.08 35.10
C VAL A 35 4.73 0.04 34.02
N PRO A 36 3.50 -0.19 33.50
CA PRO A 36 3.29 -1.04 32.33
C PRO A 36 4.20 -0.58 31.19
N THR A 37 4.96 -1.50 30.63
CA THR A 37 5.97 -1.19 29.62
C THR A 37 5.75 -2.04 28.38
N LEU A 38 5.69 -1.37 27.23
CA LEU A 38 5.66 -2.01 25.91
C LEU A 38 6.96 -1.69 25.17
N VAL A 39 7.68 -2.71 24.75
CA VAL A 39 8.89 -2.61 23.94
C VAL A 39 8.57 -3.10 22.53
N ILE A 40 8.64 -2.21 21.56
CA ILE A 40 8.37 -2.51 20.15
C ILE A 40 9.67 -2.42 19.36
N ARG A 41 9.91 -3.37 18.48
CA ARG A 41 11.06 -3.43 17.60
C ARG A 41 10.65 -3.84 16.20
N ASN A 42 11.34 -3.32 15.18
CA ASN A 42 11.28 -3.87 13.82
C ASN A 42 12.32 -4.98 13.63
N ALA A 43 11.89 -6.14 13.13
CA ALA A 43 12.72 -7.34 12.98
C ALA A 43 14.00 -7.12 12.16
N GLY A 44 13.94 -6.24 11.17
CA GLY A 44 15.08 -5.90 10.31
C GLY A 44 15.94 -4.73 10.81
N ASP A 45 15.64 -4.16 11.98
CA ASP A 45 16.52 -3.16 12.60
C ASP A 45 17.76 -3.83 13.18
N HIS A 46 18.91 -3.46 12.64
CA HIS A 46 20.22 -3.95 13.10
C HIS A 46 21.01 -2.91 13.87
N ALA A 47 20.51 -1.69 14.01
CA ALA A 47 21.22 -0.58 14.64
C ALA A 47 21.29 -0.71 16.17
N PHE A 48 20.20 -1.18 16.78
CA PHE A 48 20.10 -1.36 18.22
C PHE A 48 19.63 -2.78 18.57
N ARG A 49 20.32 -3.43 19.48
CA ARG A 49 20.01 -4.80 19.93
C ARG A 49 19.62 -4.87 21.39
N ALA A 50 19.44 -3.73 22.04
CA ALA A 50 19.13 -3.65 23.46
C ALA A 50 17.64 -3.89 23.77
N ASP A 51 16.76 -3.88 22.76
CA ASP A 51 15.31 -3.92 22.94
C ASP A 51 14.87 -5.20 23.70
N ARG A 52 15.40 -6.34 23.32
CA ARG A 52 15.12 -7.61 24.01
C ARG A 52 15.63 -7.60 25.42
N TYR A 53 16.84 -7.04 25.65
CA TYR A 53 17.41 -6.91 26.98
C TYR A 53 16.53 -6.04 27.89
N LEU A 54 16.01 -4.91 27.38
CA LEU A 54 15.08 -4.06 28.12
C LEU A 54 13.83 -4.84 28.55
N ALA A 55 13.21 -5.55 27.60
CA ALA A 55 12.01 -6.32 27.88
C ALA A 55 12.24 -7.45 28.90
N ASP A 56 13.39 -8.12 28.85
CA ASP A 56 13.75 -9.23 29.75
C ASP A 56 14.08 -8.74 31.17
N HIS A 57 14.48 -7.46 31.36
CA HIS A 57 14.91 -6.91 32.66
C HIS A 57 13.90 -5.94 33.29
N ILE A 58 12.87 -5.54 32.57
CA ILE A 58 11.76 -4.75 33.12
C ILE A 58 10.64 -5.71 33.54
N PRO A 59 10.27 -5.78 34.84
CA PRO A 59 9.23 -6.68 35.31
C PRO A 59 7.89 -6.42 34.63
N GLY A 60 7.34 -7.46 33.97
CA GLY A 60 6.04 -7.36 33.30
C GLY A 60 6.05 -6.61 31.96
N ALA A 61 7.20 -6.30 31.40
CA ALA A 61 7.28 -5.69 30.07
C ALA A 61 6.75 -6.67 28.99
N ARG A 62 5.94 -6.13 28.08
CA ARG A 62 5.50 -6.82 26.85
C ARG A 62 6.49 -6.50 25.73
N TYR A 63 6.99 -7.51 25.05
CA TYR A 63 7.86 -7.38 23.89
C TYR A 63 7.10 -7.74 22.61
N VAL A 64 7.18 -6.87 21.61
CA VAL A 64 6.57 -7.10 20.29
C VAL A 64 7.60 -6.84 19.20
N GLU A 65 7.71 -7.78 18.29
CA GLU A 65 8.53 -7.66 17.09
C GLU A 65 7.64 -7.51 15.86
N LEU A 66 7.77 -6.39 15.15
CA LEU A 66 7.00 -6.08 13.95
C LEU A 66 7.84 -6.33 12.68
N PRO A 67 7.19 -6.70 11.56
CA PRO A 67 7.87 -6.76 10.27
C PRO A 67 8.27 -5.35 9.85
N GLY A 68 9.55 -5.10 9.65
CA GLY A 68 10.06 -3.79 9.22
C GLY A 68 11.57 -3.76 9.25
N ARG A 69 12.17 -2.75 8.61
CA ARG A 69 13.64 -2.58 8.54
C ARG A 69 14.13 -1.26 9.12
N ASP A 70 13.23 -0.30 9.33
CA ASP A 70 13.61 1.02 9.83
C ASP A 70 13.72 1.00 11.35
N HIS A 71 14.69 1.73 11.89
CA HIS A 71 14.82 1.95 13.33
C HIS A 71 13.60 2.70 13.89
N PHE A 72 13.01 3.58 13.08
CA PHE A 72 11.81 4.31 13.46
C PHE A 72 10.56 3.51 13.12
N ALA A 73 10.07 2.73 14.08
CA ALA A 73 8.91 1.87 13.94
C ALA A 73 7.64 2.59 13.46
N TRP A 74 7.51 3.89 13.74
CA TRP A 74 6.35 4.72 13.31
C TRP A 74 6.33 5.10 11.83
N ARG A 75 7.32 4.72 11.03
CA ARG A 75 7.26 4.92 9.57
C ARG A 75 6.43 3.87 8.84
N GLU A 76 6.19 2.74 9.49
CA GLU A 76 5.29 1.68 9.02
C GLU A 76 4.07 1.67 9.95
N GLU A 77 3.16 2.62 9.74
CA GLU A 77 2.18 3.14 10.71
C GLU A 77 1.22 2.11 11.29
N ASP A 78 0.80 1.09 10.54
CA ASP A 78 -0.33 0.26 10.94
C ASP A 78 -0.05 -0.68 12.12
N GLY A 79 1.12 -1.28 12.18
CA GLY A 79 1.46 -2.25 13.22
C GLY A 79 1.71 -1.62 14.58
N VAL A 80 2.44 -0.50 14.62
CA VAL A 80 2.83 0.19 15.86
C VAL A 80 1.62 0.76 16.58
N THR A 81 0.75 1.45 15.84
CA THR A 81 -0.46 2.07 16.39
C THR A 81 -1.39 1.03 16.99
N GLN A 82 -1.56 -0.10 16.32
CA GLN A 82 -2.38 -1.21 16.82
C GLN A 82 -1.82 -1.82 18.12
N GLU A 83 -0.52 -2.08 18.18
CA GLU A 83 0.11 -2.62 19.39
C GLU A 83 0.05 -1.64 20.58
N ILE A 84 0.23 -0.34 20.32
CA ILE A 84 0.08 0.68 21.36
C ILE A 84 -1.38 0.75 21.84
N GLN A 85 -2.36 0.74 20.92
CA GLN A 85 -3.77 0.78 21.28
C GLN A 85 -4.16 -0.44 22.09
N GLU A 86 -3.80 -1.65 21.65
CA GLU A 86 -4.04 -2.88 22.40
C GLU A 86 -3.40 -2.85 23.77
N PHE A 87 -2.18 -2.35 23.89
CA PHE A 87 -1.48 -2.23 25.18
C PHE A 87 -2.18 -1.27 26.15
N LEU A 88 -2.71 -0.17 25.65
CA LEU A 88 -3.36 0.86 26.46
C LEU A 88 -4.80 0.52 26.86
N THR A 89 -5.55 -0.14 25.93
CA THR A 89 -6.99 -0.39 26.12
C THR A 89 -7.32 -1.83 26.50
N GLY A 90 -6.40 -2.77 26.30
CA GLY A 90 -6.64 -4.19 26.39
C GLY A 90 -7.43 -4.77 25.21
N GLU A 91 -7.81 -3.95 24.26
CA GLU A 91 -8.57 -4.35 23.07
C GLU A 91 -7.75 -4.09 21.80
N ARG A 92 -7.62 -5.13 20.98
CA ARG A 92 -7.04 -4.96 19.65
C ARG A 92 -8.06 -4.28 18.76
N GLY A 93 -7.85 -3.01 18.46
CA GLY A 93 -8.69 -2.30 17.51
C GLY A 93 -8.79 -3.07 16.18
N ALA A 94 -9.99 -3.16 15.62
CA ALA A 94 -10.10 -3.64 14.24
C ALA A 94 -9.20 -2.77 13.36
N PRO A 95 -8.45 -3.34 12.41
CA PRO A 95 -7.62 -2.55 11.51
C PRO A 95 -8.49 -1.47 10.88
N GLU A 96 -8.05 -0.22 10.99
CA GLU A 96 -8.74 0.91 10.37
C GLU A 96 -8.72 0.67 8.86
N VAL A 97 -9.89 0.38 8.32
CA VAL A 97 -10.01 0.12 6.88
C VAL A 97 -9.96 1.47 6.21
N GLU A 98 -8.83 1.78 5.58
CA GLU A 98 -8.69 3.00 4.82
C GLU A 98 -9.71 3.00 3.68
N ARG A 99 -10.67 3.94 3.73
CA ARG A 99 -11.66 4.14 2.67
C ARG A 99 -11.31 5.39 1.89
N ILE A 100 -11.18 5.22 0.61
CA ILE A 100 -10.94 6.34 -0.31
C ILE A 100 -12.06 6.43 -1.34
N LEU A 101 -12.40 7.66 -1.72
CA LEU A 101 -13.31 7.94 -2.82
C LEU A 101 -12.53 7.90 -4.14
N VAL A 102 -12.88 6.97 -5.01
CA VAL A 102 -12.26 6.83 -6.33
C VAL A 102 -13.31 6.64 -7.43
N THR A 103 -12.93 6.93 -8.66
CA THR A 103 -13.68 6.49 -9.83
C THR A 103 -13.05 5.22 -10.37
N ILE A 104 -13.83 4.17 -10.47
CA ILE A 104 -13.46 2.87 -11.00
C ILE A 104 -13.84 2.82 -12.47
N LEU A 105 -12.93 2.34 -13.31
CA LEU A 105 -13.17 1.96 -14.70
C LEU A 105 -12.95 0.46 -14.83
N LEU A 106 -13.97 -0.22 -15.32
CA LEU A 106 -13.90 -1.62 -15.78
C LEU A 106 -14.09 -1.63 -17.28
N THR A 107 -13.30 -2.46 -17.95
CA THR A 107 -13.49 -2.75 -19.38
C THR A 107 -13.55 -4.23 -19.60
N ASP A 108 -14.23 -4.63 -20.69
CA ASP A 108 -14.37 -6.02 -21.12
C ASP A 108 -14.45 -6.10 -22.64
N ILE A 109 -13.80 -7.09 -23.27
CA ILE A 109 -13.83 -7.26 -24.73
C ILE A 109 -15.12 -7.97 -25.12
N VAL A 110 -15.88 -7.35 -26.03
CA VAL A 110 -17.14 -7.91 -26.52
C VAL A 110 -16.87 -9.18 -27.33
N GLY A 111 -17.53 -10.30 -26.95
CA GLY A 111 -17.42 -11.58 -27.63
C GLY A 111 -16.01 -12.18 -27.61
N SER A 112 -15.25 -11.95 -26.60
CA SER A 112 -13.85 -12.40 -26.47
C SER A 112 -13.69 -13.92 -26.67
N THR A 113 -14.60 -14.73 -26.12
CA THR A 113 -14.57 -16.18 -26.23
C THR A 113 -14.76 -16.64 -27.69
N ASP A 114 -15.73 -16.06 -28.41
CA ASP A 114 -15.99 -16.40 -29.83
C ASP A 114 -14.81 -15.95 -30.69
N ARG A 115 -14.28 -14.76 -30.45
CA ARG A 115 -13.11 -14.22 -31.15
C ARG A 115 -11.86 -15.07 -30.92
N ALA A 116 -11.65 -15.55 -29.70
CA ALA A 116 -10.56 -16.48 -29.40
C ALA A 116 -10.68 -17.80 -30.17
N ALA A 117 -11.90 -18.33 -30.23
CA ALA A 117 -12.18 -19.57 -31.01
C ALA A 117 -11.96 -19.37 -32.51
N GLU A 118 -12.35 -18.23 -33.08
CA GLU A 118 -12.16 -17.92 -34.51
C GLU A 118 -10.69 -17.71 -34.89
N LEU A 119 -9.92 -17.01 -34.06
CA LEU A 119 -8.53 -16.61 -34.33
C LEU A 119 -7.51 -17.71 -33.98
N GLY A 120 -7.86 -18.57 -33.04
CA GLY A 120 -6.96 -19.52 -32.40
C GLY A 120 -5.99 -18.86 -31.41
N ASP A 121 -5.44 -19.67 -30.50
CA ASP A 121 -4.71 -19.23 -29.32
C ASP A 121 -3.54 -18.27 -29.60
N HIS A 122 -2.80 -18.50 -30.68
CA HIS A 122 -1.62 -17.68 -30.97
C HIS A 122 -2.00 -16.26 -31.41
N ARG A 123 -2.91 -16.14 -32.39
CA ARG A 123 -3.35 -14.83 -32.89
C ARG A 123 -4.16 -14.07 -31.87
N TRP A 124 -4.96 -14.78 -31.08
CA TRP A 124 -5.70 -14.17 -29.98
C TRP A 124 -4.77 -13.58 -28.94
N ARG A 125 -3.71 -14.30 -28.55
CA ARG A 125 -2.71 -13.81 -27.60
C ARG A 125 -1.96 -12.59 -28.13
N GLU A 126 -1.59 -12.58 -29.41
CA GLU A 126 -0.97 -11.39 -30.03
C GLU A 126 -1.89 -10.19 -30.02
N LEU A 127 -3.19 -10.39 -30.28
CA LEU A 127 -4.19 -9.34 -30.26
C LEU A 127 -4.41 -8.78 -28.85
N LEU A 128 -4.50 -9.66 -27.83
CA LEU A 128 -4.56 -9.27 -26.43
C LEU A 128 -3.33 -8.48 -25.98
N ASN A 129 -2.14 -8.89 -26.38
CA ASN A 129 -0.91 -8.13 -26.05
C ASN A 129 -0.93 -6.72 -26.65
N ARG A 130 -1.46 -6.57 -27.87
CA ARG A 130 -1.64 -5.24 -28.50
C ARG A 130 -2.70 -4.41 -27.78
N HIS A 131 -3.82 -5.01 -27.40
CA HIS A 131 -4.86 -4.39 -26.59
C HIS A 131 -4.29 -3.89 -25.27
N ASP A 132 -3.61 -4.74 -24.51
CA ASP A 132 -3.04 -4.41 -23.22
C ASP A 132 -2.03 -3.24 -23.29
N ALA A 133 -1.12 -3.30 -24.26
CA ALA A 133 -0.15 -2.22 -24.47
C ALA A 133 -0.80 -0.88 -24.84
N LEU A 134 -1.92 -0.92 -25.58
CA LEU A 134 -2.70 0.25 -25.93
C LEU A 134 -3.41 0.82 -24.70
N VAL A 135 -4.10 -0.03 -23.94
CA VAL A 135 -4.83 0.36 -22.72
C VAL A 135 -3.89 0.94 -21.68
N GLU A 136 -2.75 0.31 -21.40
CA GLU A 136 -1.76 0.81 -20.44
C GLU A 136 -1.23 2.19 -20.84
N ARG A 137 -0.98 2.43 -22.13
CA ARG A 137 -0.56 3.74 -22.65
C ARG A 137 -1.63 4.81 -22.43
N VAL A 138 -2.89 4.47 -22.72
CA VAL A 138 -4.01 5.40 -22.53
C VAL A 138 -4.23 5.70 -21.05
N LEU A 139 -4.21 4.67 -20.19
CA LEU A 139 -4.28 4.84 -18.73
C LEU A 139 -3.20 5.80 -18.22
N GLY A 140 -1.97 5.62 -18.64
CA GLY A 140 -0.85 6.49 -18.25
C GLY A 140 -1.07 7.96 -18.67
N ARG A 141 -1.62 8.20 -19.88
CA ARG A 141 -1.95 9.55 -20.37
C ARG A 141 -2.99 10.27 -19.49
N PHE A 142 -3.97 9.52 -18.97
CA PHE A 142 -5.04 10.07 -18.13
C PHE A 142 -4.77 9.90 -16.63
N ARG A 143 -3.57 9.47 -16.24
CA ARG A 143 -3.17 9.22 -14.84
C ARG A 143 -4.09 8.20 -14.14
N GLY A 144 -4.58 7.20 -14.90
CA GLY A 144 -5.29 6.06 -14.35
C GLY A 144 -4.29 5.08 -13.73
N ARG A 145 -4.64 4.50 -12.60
CA ARG A 145 -3.88 3.43 -11.96
C ARG A 145 -4.51 2.08 -12.33
N LEU A 146 -3.78 1.25 -13.04
CA LEU A 146 -4.18 -0.14 -13.26
C LEU A 146 -4.13 -0.88 -11.93
N VAL A 147 -5.23 -1.52 -11.56
CA VAL A 147 -5.38 -2.28 -10.30
C VAL A 147 -5.28 -3.77 -10.58
N ASP A 148 -5.98 -4.24 -11.61
CA ASP A 148 -6.01 -5.67 -11.96
C ASP A 148 -6.30 -5.87 -13.45
N LYS A 149 -5.96 -7.06 -13.97
CA LYS A 149 -6.35 -7.55 -15.30
C LYS A 149 -7.32 -8.70 -15.10
N THR A 150 -8.54 -8.53 -15.59
CA THR A 150 -9.64 -9.51 -15.45
C THR A 150 -9.77 -10.41 -16.67
N GLY A 151 -8.68 -11.06 -17.07
CA GLY A 151 -8.63 -11.89 -18.29
C GLY A 151 -8.45 -11.02 -19.53
N ASP A 152 -9.54 -10.69 -20.21
CA ASP A 152 -9.65 -9.87 -21.41
C ASP A 152 -10.05 -8.41 -21.13
N GLY A 153 -10.28 -8.06 -19.86
CA GLY A 153 -10.60 -6.71 -19.41
C GLY A 153 -9.60 -6.16 -18.40
N ILE A 154 -9.84 -4.94 -17.96
CA ILE A 154 -9.05 -4.28 -16.94
C ILE A 154 -9.92 -3.65 -15.84
N LEU A 155 -9.35 -3.57 -14.65
CA LEU A 155 -9.81 -2.75 -13.54
C LEU A 155 -8.80 -1.62 -13.31
N ALA A 156 -9.25 -0.37 -13.42
CA ALA A 156 -8.42 0.80 -13.18
C ALA A 156 -9.14 1.81 -12.27
N THR A 157 -8.36 2.66 -11.57
CA THR A 157 -8.89 3.72 -10.72
C THR A 157 -8.37 5.09 -11.12
N PHE A 158 -9.17 6.10 -10.79
CA PHE A 158 -8.89 7.52 -11.04
C PHE A 158 -9.28 8.34 -9.81
N ASP A 159 -8.61 9.46 -9.62
CA ASP A 159 -8.92 10.47 -8.61
C ASP A 159 -10.17 11.31 -8.90
N GLY A 160 -10.85 11.04 -10.04
CA GLY A 160 -12.10 11.71 -10.38
C GLY A 160 -12.72 11.26 -11.70
N PRO A 161 -14.06 11.45 -11.85
CA PRO A 161 -14.83 10.90 -12.95
C PRO A 161 -14.48 11.50 -14.32
N ALA A 162 -14.13 12.76 -14.37
CA ALA A 162 -13.87 13.45 -15.65
C ALA A 162 -12.67 12.84 -16.41
N ARG A 163 -11.64 12.39 -15.70
CA ARG A 163 -10.49 11.71 -16.30
C ARG A 163 -10.84 10.28 -16.71
N ALA A 164 -11.58 9.58 -15.86
CA ALA A 164 -12.04 8.23 -16.13
C ALA A 164 -12.92 8.16 -17.39
N ILE A 165 -13.88 9.08 -17.54
CA ILE A 165 -14.74 9.15 -18.72
C ILE A 165 -13.92 9.38 -19.99
N ARG A 166 -13.02 10.36 -20.00
CA ARG A 166 -12.16 10.63 -21.17
C ARG A 166 -11.24 9.47 -21.49
N CYS A 167 -10.72 8.80 -20.46
CA CYS A 167 -9.90 7.61 -20.63
C CYS A 167 -10.71 6.48 -21.27
N ALA A 168 -11.90 6.18 -20.74
CA ALA A 168 -12.80 5.15 -21.29
C ALA A 168 -13.15 5.41 -22.76
N THR A 169 -13.53 6.63 -23.12
CA THR A 169 -13.80 7.03 -24.50
C THR A 169 -12.59 6.80 -25.40
N THR A 170 -11.40 7.24 -24.96
CA THR A 170 -10.17 7.05 -25.74
C THR A 170 -9.81 5.57 -25.88
N ILE A 171 -10.01 4.75 -24.85
CA ILE A 171 -9.79 3.28 -24.92
C ILE A 171 -10.73 2.68 -25.96
N THR A 172 -12.04 2.93 -25.87
CA THR A 172 -13.03 2.36 -26.81
C THR A 172 -12.74 2.74 -28.26
N GLU A 173 -12.41 4.00 -28.53
CA GLU A 173 -12.03 4.47 -29.87
C GLU A 173 -10.76 3.79 -30.39
N SER A 174 -9.69 3.78 -29.58
CA SER A 174 -8.39 3.25 -30.00
C SER A 174 -8.40 1.72 -30.16
N VAL A 175 -9.19 1.01 -29.36
CA VAL A 175 -9.32 -0.45 -29.45
C VAL A 175 -10.07 -0.86 -30.71
N CYS A 176 -11.01 -0.05 -31.20
CA CYS A 176 -11.66 -0.26 -32.50
C CYS A 176 -10.67 -0.30 -33.67
N GLU A 177 -9.59 0.50 -33.61
CA GLU A 177 -8.55 0.55 -34.65
C GLU A 177 -7.79 -0.79 -34.81
N ILE A 178 -7.75 -1.61 -33.76
CA ILE A 178 -7.14 -2.94 -33.79
C ILE A 178 -8.16 -4.08 -34.03
N GLY A 179 -9.41 -3.71 -34.34
CA GLY A 179 -10.48 -4.67 -34.67
C GLY A 179 -11.14 -5.34 -33.49
N LEU A 180 -11.05 -4.75 -32.29
CA LEU A 180 -11.77 -5.18 -31.10
C LEU A 180 -12.84 -4.18 -30.72
N GLU A 181 -13.89 -4.65 -30.08
CA GLU A 181 -14.91 -3.83 -29.42
C GLU A 181 -14.82 -4.03 -27.91
N VAL A 182 -14.89 -2.94 -27.14
CA VAL A 182 -14.78 -2.98 -25.69
C VAL A 182 -15.98 -2.28 -25.07
N ARG A 183 -16.55 -2.90 -24.04
CA ARG A 183 -17.48 -2.26 -23.13
C ARG A 183 -16.70 -1.61 -21.99
N ALA A 184 -17.19 -0.48 -21.50
CA ALA A 184 -16.60 0.25 -20.39
C ALA A 184 -17.67 0.64 -19.39
N GLY A 185 -17.47 0.23 -18.13
CA GLY A 185 -18.30 0.59 -16.99
C GLY A 185 -17.55 1.55 -16.06
N LEU A 186 -18.24 2.59 -15.60
CA LEU A 186 -17.67 3.61 -14.70
C LEU A 186 -18.54 3.76 -13.45
N HIS A 187 -17.92 3.75 -12.29
CA HIS A 187 -18.61 4.03 -11.04
C HIS A 187 -17.70 4.83 -10.10
N THR A 188 -18.26 5.84 -9.44
CA THR A 188 -17.55 6.60 -8.38
C THR A 188 -18.13 6.23 -7.04
N GLY A 189 -17.28 5.78 -6.13
CA GLY A 189 -17.67 5.36 -4.80
C GLY A 189 -16.48 5.12 -3.87
N GLU A 190 -16.78 4.92 -2.61
CA GLU A 190 -15.77 4.54 -1.63
C GLU A 190 -15.33 3.09 -1.83
N VAL A 191 -14.03 2.88 -1.77
CA VAL A 191 -13.39 1.57 -1.79
C VAL A 191 -12.49 1.41 -0.58
N GLU A 192 -12.35 0.19 -0.12
CA GLU A 192 -11.40 -0.20 0.92
C GLU A 192 -10.08 -0.61 0.27
N ILE A 193 -8.98 -0.05 0.79
CA ILE A 193 -7.64 -0.48 0.40
C ILE A 193 -7.22 -1.62 1.33
N ARG A 194 -6.86 -2.77 0.76
CA ARG A 194 -6.30 -3.92 1.48
C ARG A 194 -4.99 -4.34 0.82
N GLY A 195 -3.88 -3.72 1.24
CA GLY A 195 -2.61 -3.85 0.55
C GLY A 195 -2.70 -3.33 -0.89
N ASP A 196 -2.38 -4.16 -1.89
CA ASP A 196 -2.49 -3.79 -3.31
C ASP A 196 -3.89 -4.05 -3.92
N ARG A 197 -4.86 -4.55 -3.14
CA ARG A 197 -6.20 -4.88 -3.61
C ARG A 197 -7.22 -3.82 -3.21
N LEU A 198 -8.17 -3.60 -4.11
CA LEU A 198 -9.36 -2.81 -3.82
C LEU A 198 -10.52 -3.73 -3.49
N ALA A 199 -11.24 -3.40 -2.43
CA ALA A 199 -12.45 -4.09 -2.01
C ALA A 199 -13.57 -3.08 -1.80
N GLY A 200 -14.81 -3.56 -1.82
CA GLY A 200 -15.98 -2.73 -1.54
C GLY A 200 -17.07 -2.84 -2.61
N ILE A 201 -18.23 -2.33 -2.25
CA ILE A 201 -19.44 -2.42 -3.08
C ILE A 201 -19.29 -1.68 -4.42
N ALA A 202 -18.46 -0.64 -4.46
CA ALA A 202 -18.20 0.15 -5.66
C ALA A 202 -17.57 -0.68 -6.78
N VAL A 203 -16.68 -1.64 -6.44
CA VAL A 203 -16.08 -2.58 -7.41
C VAL A 203 -17.14 -3.49 -8.00
N HIS A 204 -18.04 -4.01 -7.18
CA HIS A 204 -19.14 -4.87 -7.65
C HIS A 204 -20.16 -4.11 -8.52
N ILE A 205 -20.42 -2.83 -8.21
CA ILE A 205 -21.32 -2.02 -9.04
C ILE A 205 -20.68 -1.77 -10.40
N ALA A 206 -19.41 -1.39 -10.44
CA ALA A 206 -18.70 -1.15 -11.70
C ALA A 206 -18.72 -2.40 -12.62
N SER A 207 -18.54 -3.61 -12.04
CA SER A 207 -18.56 -4.88 -12.79
C SER A 207 -19.93 -5.25 -13.37
N ARG A 208 -21.01 -4.64 -12.90
CA ARG A 208 -22.37 -4.87 -13.45
C ARG A 208 -22.75 -3.88 -14.55
N ILE A 209 -21.95 -2.85 -14.75
CA ILE A 209 -22.18 -1.79 -15.73
C ILE A 209 -21.37 -2.02 -17.02
N SER A 210 -20.29 -2.81 -16.94
CA SER A 210 -19.43 -3.20 -18.07
C SER A 210 -20.03 -4.39 -18.93
#